data_d3d1aa4eb79d9a3e4838e32901df0ebb
#
_entry.id   d3d1aa4eb79d9a3e4838e32901df0ebb
#
_cell.length_a   1.000
_cell.length_b   1.000
_cell.length_c   1.000
_cell.angle_alpha   90.00
_cell.angle_beta   90.00
_cell.angle_gamma   90.00
#
_symmetry.space_group_name_H-M   'P 1'
#
loop_
_entity.id
_entity.type
_entity.pdbx_description
1 polymer ?
#
loop_
_entity_poly.entity_id
_entity_poly.type
_entity_poly.pdbx_seq_one_letter_code
_entity_poly.pdbx_strand_id
1 'polypeptide(L)'
;LSARPPQATMSGHARSDDFPSGHAVTAADPPVAGARSAVRDAWRLLEPLHAVVYFSPEPLAALRDAGYRGFWMGYFAGRAAPLGAVGAEVVHAAFYNFAFDRVARALPAAWRFAPPEAALRARQAGAVAALRRQLADLADGPQVQRAAELACRAAAAAPLPGRVLGAANHALPLPEQPLARLWHAATVLREHRGDGHIAALLAAGISGREAHVLHALAAGMPRQTYAAARDFADDEWNQLVDTLRAKGLADASGLTPEGVRLKEEVEQQTDRLAAPAYAALTEAELREMIQALAPLTRAVAAAGEIPLDSPMGLDLRPFLDR
;
A
#
# COMPACT_ATOMS: atom_id res chain seq x y z
N LEU A 1 65.72 -20.37 -3.01
CA LEU A 1 66.06 -19.47 -4.12
C LEU A 1 64.78 -18.92 -4.72
N SER A 2 64.54 -17.65 -4.33
CA SER A 2 63.36 -16.82 -4.67
C SER A 2 63.57 -16.20 -6.04
N ALA A 3 62.58 -16.24 -6.89
CA ALA A 3 62.50 -15.40 -8.09
C ALA A 3 61.21 -14.58 -8.04
N ARG A 4 61.36 -13.24 -7.95
CA ARG A 4 60.31 -12.24 -8.09
C ARG A 4 59.96 -12.11 -9.59
N PRO A 5 58.68 -11.96 -9.95
CA PRO A 5 58.30 -11.52 -11.31
C PRO A 5 58.44 -9.99 -11.45
N PRO A 6 58.58 -9.47 -12.69
CA PRO A 6 58.90 -8.07 -12.96
C PRO A 6 57.64 -7.16 -12.85
N GLN A 7 57.89 -5.92 -12.41
CA GLN A 7 56.90 -4.84 -12.36
C GLN A 7 56.62 -4.33 -13.77
N ALA A 8 55.37 -4.34 -14.19
CA ALA A 8 54.91 -3.65 -15.36
C ALA A 8 54.64 -2.17 -15.04
N THR A 9 55.37 -1.29 -15.70
CA THR A 9 55.12 0.15 -15.72
C THR A 9 53.85 0.45 -16.53
N MET A 10 52.80 0.90 -15.85
CA MET A 10 51.60 1.45 -16.54
C MET A 10 51.82 2.94 -16.81
N SER A 11 52.02 3.25 -18.07
CA SER A 11 51.98 4.59 -18.66
C SER A 11 50.56 5.11 -18.61
N GLY A 12 50.35 6.24 -17.92
CA GLY A 12 49.05 6.90 -17.83
C GLY A 12 48.61 7.54 -19.16
N HIS A 13 47.41 7.19 -19.60
CA HIS A 13 46.63 8.05 -20.45
C HIS A 13 45.32 8.32 -19.74
N ALA A 14 45.23 9.49 -19.16
CA ALA A 14 43.98 10.07 -18.67
C ALA A 14 43.10 10.36 -19.92
N ARG A 15 42.05 9.58 -20.09
CA ARG A 15 40.92 9.99 -20.93
C ARG A 15 39.92 10.70 -20.01
N SER A 16 39.72 11.99 -20.27
CA SER A 16 38.62 12.77 -19.76
C SER A 16 37.33 12.18 -20.33
N ASP A 17 36.62 11.39 -19.52
CA ASP A 17 35.25 11.01 -19.84
C ASP A 17 34.37 12.23 -19.58
N ASP A 18 33.95 12.89 -20.67
CA ASP A 18 32.86 13.85 -20.69
C ASP A 18 31.56 13.12 -20.26
N PHE A 19 31.18 13.29 -19.00
CA PHE A 19 29.83 13.02 -18.57
C PHE A 19 28.91 14.06 -19.24
N PRO A 20 27.86 13.64 -19.99
CA PRO A 20 26.91 14.60 -20.50
C PRO A 20 26.30 15.35 -19.31
N SER A 21 26.46 16.66 -19.33
CA SER A 21 25.85 17.62 -18.39
C SER A 21 24.39 17.26 -18.19
N GLY A 22 24.06 16.94 -16.91
CA GLY A 22 22.74 16.51 -16.49
C GLY A 22 21.66 17.45 -17.01
N HIS A 23 20.67 16.88 -17.68
CA HIS A 23 19.41 17.56 -17.86
C HIS A 23 18.91 17.91 -16.46
N ALA A 24 18.85 19.19 -16.14
CA ALA A 24 18.16 19.71 -14.97
C ALA A 24 16.76 19.13 -15.02
N VAL A 25 16.47 18.18 -14.10
CA VAL A 25 15.09 17.78 -13.82
C VAL A 25 14.45 19.05 -13.29
N THR A 26 13.74 19.76 -14.17
CA THR A 26 12.84 20.83 -13.75
C THR A 26 11.91 20.23 -12.72
N ALA A 27 12.01 20.69 -11.48
CA ALA A 27 11.06 20.33 -10.44
C ALA A 27 9.68 20.65 -11.02
N ALA A 28 8.87 19.60 -11.24
CA ALA A 28 7.51 19.78 -11.69
C ALA A 28 6.82 20.71 -10.69
N ASP A 29 6.15 21.74 -11.19
CA ASP A 29 5.36 22.65 -10.37
C ASP A 29 4.50 21.84 -9.40
N PRO A 30 4.41 22.25 -8.11
CA PRO A 30 3.61 21.52 -7.14
C PRO A 30 2.17 21.42 -7.67
N PRO A 31 1.57 20.22 -7.66
CA PRO A 31 0.23 20.03 -8.21
C PRO A 31 -0.75 21.00 -7.55
N VAL A 32 -1.57 21.65 -8.37
CA VAL A 32 -2.63 22.58 -7.95
C VAL A 32 -3.46 21.92 -6.84
N ALA A 33 -3.91 22.70 -5.85
CA ALA A 33 -4.63 22.18 -4.67
C ALA A 33 -5.81 21.25 -5.02
N GLY A 34 -6.49 21.45 -6.17
CA GLY A 34 -7.52 20.56 -6.69
C GLY A 34 -7.01 19.16 -7.12
N ALA A 35 -5.81 19.06 -7.69
CA ALA A 35 -5.23 17.78 -8.10
C ALA A 35 -4.86 16.89 -6.90
N ARG A 36 -4.43 17.49 -5.78
CA ARG A 36 -4.13 16.76 -4.54
C ARG A 36 -5.38 16.14 -3.92
N SER A 37 -6.49 16.84 -3.93
CA SER A 37 -7.78 16.33 -3.48
C SER A 37 -8.24 15.14 -4.35
N ALA A 38 -8.13 15.23 -5.68
CA ALA A 38 -8.51 14.18 -6.60
C ALA A 38 -7.68 12.89 -6.44
N VAL A 39 -6.38 12.99 -6.13
CA VAL A 39 -5.53 11.81 -5.84
C VAL A 39 -5.98 11.11 -4.56
N ARG A 40 -6.32 11.85 -3.51
CA ARG A 40 -6.86 11.29 -2.27
C ARG A 40 -8.24 10.67 -2.50
N ASP A 41 -9.10 11.31 -3.28
CA ASP A 41 -10.42 10.78 -3.64
C ASP A 41 -10.30 9.49 -4.46
N ALA A 42 -9.38 9.44 -5.43
CA ALA A 42 -9.09 8.21 -6.18
C ALA A 42 -8.65 7.07 -5.24
N TRP A 43 -7.75 7.34 -4.29
CA TRP A 43 -7.32 6.34 -3.31
C TRP A 43 -8.49 5.85 -2.44
N ARG A 44 -9.33 6.74 -1.92
CA ARG A 44 -10.49 6.37 -1.10
C ARG A 44 -11.45 5.43 -1.81
N LEU A 45 -11.53 5.54 -3.13
CA LEU A 45 -12.38 4.71 -3.97
C LEU A 45 -11.70 3.39 -4.40
N LEU A 46 -10.39 3.40 -4.61
CA LEU A 46 -9.61 2.21 -5.00
C LEU A 46 -9.31 1.29 -3.82
N GLU A 47 -9.05 1.85 -2.63
CA GLU A 47 -8.67 1.06 -1.45
C GLU A 47 -9.74 0.01 -1.06
N PRO A 48 -11.05 0.30 -1.02
CA PRO A 48 -12.06 -0.70 -0.72
C PRO A 48 -12.11 -1.84 -1.73
N LEU A 49 -11.95 -1.53 -3.04
CA LEU A 49 -11.89 -2.55 -4.09
C LEU A 49 -10.70 -3.49 -3.92
N HIS A 50 -9.55 -2.96 -3.52
CA HIS A 50 -8.40 -3.79 -3.16
C HIS A 50 -8.65 -4.58 -1.87
N ALA A 51 -9.22 -3.95 -0.84
CA ALA A 51 -9.31 -4.48 0.52
C ALA A 51 -10.20 -5.73 0.65
N VAL A 52 -11.07 -6.02 -0.32
CA VAL A 52 -11.84 -7.28 -0.33
C VAL A 52 -10.94 -8.51 -0.16
N VAL A 53 -9.68 -8.43 -0.60
CA VAL A 53 -8.69 -9.53 -0.47
C VAL A 53 -8.40 -9.89 0.99
N TYR A 54 -8.66 -9.00 1.93
CA TYR A 54 -8.38 -9.20 3.36
C TYR A 54 -9.61 -9.60 4.18
N PHE A 55 -10.80 -9.27 3.71
CA PHE A 55 -12.01 -9.33 4.52
C PHE A 55 -13.10 -10.23 3.93
N SER A 56 -13.14 -10.39 2.61
CA SER A 56 -14.16 -11.24 1.98
C SER A 56 -13.86 -12.73 2.14
N PRO A 57 -14.90 -13.58 2.21
CA PRO A 57 -14.73 -15.01 2.44
C PRO A 57 -14.00 -15.73 1.30
N GLU A 58 -14.17 -15.29 0.05
CA GLU A 58 -13.61 -15.96 -1.12
C GLU A 58 -12.06 -15.93 -1.15
N PRO A 59 -11.36 -14.79 -0.99
CA PRO A 59 -9.91 -14.79 -0.96
C PRO A 59 -9.36 -15.51 0.28
N LEU A 60 -10.05 -15.45 1.43
CA LEU A 60 -9.65 -16.18 2.62
C LEU A 60 -9.76 -17.70 2.41
N ALA A 61 -10.83 -18.17 1.75
CA ALA A 61 -10.99 -19.55 1.37
C ALA A 61 -9.93 -19.99 0.34
N ALA A 62 -9.74 -19.21 -0.72
CA ALA A 62 -8.77 -19.52 -1.77
C ALA A 62 -7.33 -19.63 -1.25
N LEU A 63 -6.92 -18.76 -0.32
CA LEU A 63 -5.60 -18.85 0.32
C LEU A 63 -5.48 -20.09 1.21
N ARG A 64 -6.52 -20.44 1.97
CA ARG A 64 -6.56 -21.66 2.75
C ARG A 64 -6.48 -22.92 1.87
N ASP A 65 -7.25 -22.94 0.77
CA ASP A 65 -7.28 -24.05 -0.18
C ASP A 65 -5.94 -24.20 -0.94
N ALA A 66 -5.21 -23.08 -1.11
CA ALA A 66 -3.83 -23.10 -1.60
C ALA A 66 -2.82 -23.68 -0.59
N GLY A 67 -3.23 -23.93 0.67
CA GLY A 67 -2.42 -24.57 1.71
C GLY A 67 -1.97 -23.65 2.84
N TYR A 68 -2.25 -22.35 2.80
CA TYR A 68 -1.83 -21.44 3.87
C TYR A 68 -2.70 -21.58 5.12
N ARG A 69 -2.05 -21.69 6.29
CA ARG A 69 -2.72 -22.03 7.54
C ARG A 69 -3.16 -20.80 8.32
N GLY A 70 -4.47 -20.64 8.50
CA GLY A 70 -5.06 -19.55 9.26
C GLY A 70 -4.95 -18.18 8.55
N PHE A 71 -5.61 -17.19 9.15
CA PHE A 71 -5.74 -15.84 8.58
C PHE A 71 -4.37 -15.18 8.35
N TRP A 72 -3.52 -15.12 9.37
CA TRP A 72 -2.28 -14.33 9.29
C TRP A 72 -1.26 -14.91 8.32
N MET A 73 -1.15 -16.24 8.24
CA MET A 73 -0.25 -16.86 7.24
C MET A 73 -0.74 -16.56 5.81
N GLY A 74 -2.05 -16.68 5.55
CA GLY A 74 -2.64 -16.32 4.27
C GLY A 74 -2.46 -14.83 3.95
N TYR A 75 -2.69 -13.95 4.93
CA TYR A 75 -2.50 -12.50 4.78
C TYR A 75 -1.06 -12.14 4.38
N PHE A 76 -0.06 -12.60 5.15
CA PHE A 76 1.34 -12.29 4.88
C PHE A 76 1.81 -12.93 3.58
N ALA A 77 1.47 -14.20 3.32
CA ALA A 77 1.79 -14.86 2.06
C ALA A 77 1.15 -14.14 0.87
N GLY A 78 -0.15 -13.85 0.92
CA GLY A 78 -0.86 -13.18 -0.16
C GLY A 78 -0.30 -11.79 -0.49
N ARG A 79 0.03 -10.99 0.53
CA ARG A 79 0.54 -9.63 0.31
C ARG A 79 2.03 -9.61 -0.05
N ALA A 80 2.84 -10.53 0.51
CA ALA A 80 4.28 -10.61 0.25
C ALA A 80 4.64 -11.36 -1.04
N ALA A 81 3.75 -12.20 -1.57
CA ALA A 81 4.02 -13.05 -2.73
C ALA A 81 4.63 -12.34 -3.95
N PRO A 82 4.31 -11.06 -4.28
CA PRO A 82 4.97 -10.34 -5.36
C PRO A 82 6.49 -10.18 -5.18
N LEU A 83 6.97 -10.22 -3.93
CA LEU A 83 8.40 -10.15 -3.60
C LEU A 83 9.12 -11.50 -3.78
N GLY A 84 8.39 -12.57 -4.08
CA GLY A 84 8.91 -13.94 -4.09
C GLY A 84 8.92 -14.58 -2.69
N ALA A 85 9.68 -15.66 -2.54
CA ALA A 85 9.80 -16.41 -1.27
C ALA A 85 10.74 -15.72 -0.27
N VAL A 86 10.46 -14.45 0.07
CA VAL A 86 11.28 -13.65 0.99
C VAL A 86 11.07 -14.02 2.45
N GLY A 87 12.06 -13.70 3.30
CA GLY A 87 12.03 -13.87 4.76
C GLY A 87 11.22 -12.79 5.49
N ALA A 88 11.11 -12.97 6.82
CA ALA A 88 10.35 -12.07 7.68
C ALA A 88 10.95 -10.65 7.72
N GLU A 89 12.27 -10.52 7.65
CA GLU A 89 12.99 -9.25 7.71
C GLU A 89 12.60 -8.32 6.55
N VAL A 90 12.57 -8.85 5.33
CA VAL A 90 12.19 -8.09 4.12
C VAL A 90 10.72 -7.65 4.20
N VAL A 91 9.86 -8.57 4.64
CA VAL A 91 8.41 -8.26 4.75
C VAL A 91 8.15 -7.28 5.89
N HIS A 92 8.82 -7.43 7.04
CA HIS A 92 8.72 -6.47 8.14
C HIS A 92 9.14 -5.06 7.70
N ALA A 93 10.26 -4.96 6.99
CA ALA A 93 10.73 -3.68 6.45
C ALA A 93 9.74 -3.06 5.45
N ALA A 94 9.20 -3.86 4.52
CA ALA A 94 8.27 -3.38 3.50
C ALA A 94 6.84 -3.10 4.04
N PHE A 95 6.41 -3.79 5.10
CA PHE A 95 5.07 -3.60 5.69
C PHE A 95 5.07 -2.58 6.82
N TYR A 96 6.24 -2.26 7.35
CA TYR A 96 6.55 -1.17 8.28
C TYR A 96 5.84 -1.22 9.64
N ASN A 97 4.52 -1.37 9.68
CA ASN A 97 3.71 -1.15 10.89
C ASN A 97 3.29 -2.43 11.63
N PHE A 98 3.75 -3.60 11.20
CA PHE A 98 3.55 -4.86 11.91
C PHE A 98 4.68 -5.12 12.91
N ALA A 99 4.37 -5.75 14.04
CA ALA A 99 5.38 -6.30 14.92
C ALA A 99 6.17 -7.39 14.18
N PHE A 100 7.51 -7.43 14.37
CA PHE A 100 8.37 -8.41 13.72
C PHE A 100 7.92 -9.85 14.00
N ASP A 101 7.63 -10.16 15.26
CA ASP A 101 7.20 -11.50 15.66
C ASP A 101 5.90 -11.96 14.98
N ARG A 102 4.98 -11.03 14.69
CA ARG A 102 3.77 -11.34 13.93
C ARG A 102 4.11 -11.81 12.52
N VAL A 103 5.03 -11.13 11.86
CA VAL A 103 5.52 -11.51 10.53
C VAL A 103 6.29 -12.83 10.59
N ALA A 104 7.21 -12.97 11.55
CA ALA A 104 8.09 -14.13 11.70
C ALA A 104 7.34 -15.44 12.03
N ARG A 105 6.17 -15.36 12.69
CA ARG A 105 5.29 -16.51 12.88
C ARG A 105 4.70 -17.04 11.56
N ALA A 106 4.59 -16.21 10.53
CA ALA A 106 4.03 -16.59 9.24
C ALA A 106 5.10 -16.88 8.19
N LEU A 107 6.17 -16.09 8.14
CA LEU A 107 7.21 -16.13 7.10
C LEU A 107 8.60 -16.41 7.72
N PRO A 108 9.43 -17.22 7.07
CA PRO A 108 9.25 -17.83 5.74
C PRO A 108 8.47 -19.15 5.76
N ALA A 109 7.89 -19.56 6.90
CA ALA A 109 7.24 -20.86 7.06
C ALA A 109 6.11 -21.12 6.03
N ALA A 110 5.37 -20.07 5.64
CA ALA A 110 4.31 -20.13 4.64
C ALA A 110 4.79 -20.76 3.31
N TRP A 111 6.01 -20.47 2.88
CA TRP A 111 6.56 -20.97 1.62
C TRP A 111 6.84 -22.47 1.57
N ARG A 112 6.78 -23.15 2.73
CA ARG A 112 6.83 -24.63 2.80
C ARG A 112 5.48 -25.28 2.52
N PHE A 113 4.37 -24.55 2.66
CA PHE A 113 3.02 -25.05 2.41
C PHE A 113 2.62 -24.85 0.96
N ALA A 114 2.92 -23.66 0.40
CA ALA A 114 2.70 -23.38 -1.01
C ALA A 114 3.67 -22.27 -1.48
N PRO A 115 4.07 -22.26 -2.76
CA PRO A 115 4.96 -21.24 -3.31
C PRO A 115 4.23 -19.90 -3.51
N PRO A 116 4.98 -18.78 -3.65
CA PRO A 116 4.40 -17.44 -3.86
C PRO A 116 3.39 -17.37 -5.01
N GLU A 117 3.63 -18.10 -6.10
CA GLU A 117 2.73 -18.13 -7.27
C GLU A 117 1.35 -18.69 -6.93
N ALA A 118 1.27 -19.62 -5.98
CA ALA A 118 -0.01 -20.14 -5.49
C ALA A 118 -0.77 -19.04 -4.72
N ALA A 119 -0.08 -18.24 -3.90
CA ALA A 119 -0.68 -17.09 -3.21
C ALA A 119 -1.15 -16.02 -4.19
N LEU A 120 -0.36 -15.73 -5.23
CA LEU A 120 -0.74 -14.77 -6.27
C LEU A 120 -2.03 -15.19 -6.99
N ARG A 121 -2.12 -16.45 -7.40
CA ARG A 121 -3.34 -16.99 -8.03
C ARG A 121 -4.53 -16.96 -7.07
N ALA A 122 -4.34 -17.43 -5.83
CA ALA A 122 -5.41 -17.51 -4.83
C ALA A 122 -5.97 -16.13 -4.48
N ARG A 123 -5.11 -15.14 -4.19
CA ARG A 123 -5.55 -13.80 -3.83
C ARG A 123 -6.30 -13.11 -4.97
N GLN A 124 -5.83 -13.26 -6.23
CA GLN A 124 -6.49 -12.65 -7.37
C GLN A 124 -7.83 -13.31 -7.66
N ALA A 125 -7.85 -14.65 -7.75
CA ALA A 125 -9.09 -15.37 -8.01
C ALA A 125 -10.14 -15.11 -6.93
N GLY A 126 -9.73 -15.15 -5.65
CA GLY A 126 -10.62 -14.85 -4.53
C GLY A 126 -11.12 -13.42 -4.51
N ALA A 127 -10.26 -12.43 -4.73
CA ALA A 127 -10.67 -11.02 -4.77
C ALA A 127 -11.63 -10.73 -5.93
N VAL A 128 -11.36 -11.30 -7.12
CA VAL A 128 -12.27 -11.17 -8.29
C VAL A 128 -13.61 -11.83 -8.02
N ALA A 129 -13.64 -13.00 -7.38
CA ALA A 129 -14.88 -13.68 -7.00
C ALA A 129 -15.69 -12.85 -5.98
N ALA A 130 -15.02 -12.29 -4.96
CA ALA A 130 -15.65 -11.40 -3.99
C ALA A 130 -16.25 -10.16 -4.67
N LEU A 131 -15.47 -9.47 -5.50
CA LEU A 131 -15.94 -8.30 -6.23
C LEU A 131 -17.10 -8.65 -7.16
N ARG A 132 -17.04 -9.76 -7.88
CA ARG A 132 -18.15 -10.19 -8.76
C ARG A 132 -19.44 -10.38 -7.97
N ARG A 133 -19.38 -11.01 -6.80
CA ARG A 133 -20.55 -11.17 -5.94
C ARG A 133 -21.05 -9.84 -5.38
N GLN A 134 -20.16 -8.98 -4.89
CA GLN A 134 -20.54 -7.71 -4.26
C GLN A 134 -21.06 -6.68 -5.26
N LEU A 135 -20.49 -6.66 -6.47
CA LEU A 135 -20.89 -5.73 -7.53
C LEU A 135 -22.12 -6.21 -8.31
N ALA A 136 -22.45 -7.50 -8.27
CA ALA A 136 -23.56 -8.10 -9.02
C ALA A 136 -23.55 -7.65 -10.49
N ASP A 137 -24.64 -7.04 -10.99
CA ASP A 137 -24.76 -6.59 -12.39
C ASP A 137 -23.73 -5.52 -12.79
N LEU A 138 -23.16 -4.78 -11.83
CA LEU A 138 -22.10 -3.80 -12.10
C LEU A 138 -20.78 -4.48 -12.50
N ALA A 139 -20.57 -5.76 -12.16
CA ALA A 139 -19.28 -6.44 -12.34
C ALA A 139 -18.82 -6.52 -13.81
N ASP A 140 -19.76 -6.61 -14.75
CA ASP A 140 -19.51 -6.64 -16.20
C ASP A 140 -19.93 -5.32 -16.89
N GLY A 141 -20.30 -4.30 -16.09
CA GLY A 141 -20.81 -3.02 -16.55
C GLY A 141 -19.71 -2.08 -17.11
N PRO A 142 -20.14 -1.02 -17.82
CA PRO A 142 -19.23 -0.05 -18.42
C PRO A 142 -18.38 0.71 -17.39
N GLN A 143 -18.85 0.85 -16.16
CA GLN A 143 -18.09 1.47 -15.07
C GLN A 143 -16.84 0.67 -14.73
N VAL A 144 -16.93 -0.67 -14.64
CA VAL A 144 -15.77 -1.53 -14.42
C VAL A 144 -14.79 -1.45 -15.58
N GLN A 145 -15.28 -1.47 -16.82
CA GLN A 145 -14.43 -1.37 -18.01
C GLN A 145 -13.66 -0.05 -18.03
N ARG A 146 -14.36 1.07 -17.82
CA ARG A 146 -13.74 2.39 -17.86
C ARG A 146 -12.81 2.64 -16.67
N ALA A 147 -13.22 2.26 -15.46
CA ALA A 147 -12.35 2.35 -14.27
C ALA A 147 -11.08 1.50 -14.44
N ALA A 148 -11.19 0.28 -14.98
CA ALA A 148 -10.05 -0.59 -15.25
C ALA A 148 -9.07 0.02 -16.26
N GLU A 149 -9.59 0.57 -17.36
CA GLU A 149 -8.76 1.22 -18.38
C GLU A 149 -7.93 2.37 -17.78
N LEU A 150 -8.60 3.30 -17.09
CA LEU A 150 -7.94 4.49 -16.53
C LEU A 150 -7.01 4.15 -15.36
N ALA A 151 -7.44 3.26 -14.45
CA ALA A 151 -6.59 2.82 -13.35
C ALA A 151 -5.35 2.04 -13.84
N CYS A 152 -5.47 1.22 -14.89
CA CYS A 152 -4.32 0.54 -15.48
C CYS A 152 -3.33 1.53 -16.13
N ARG A 153 -3.81 2.59 -16.77
CA ARG A 153 -2.92 3.64 -17.31
C ARG A 153 -2.18 4.35 -16.19
N ALA A 154 -2.86 4.70 -15.10
CA ALA A 154 -2.23 5.28 -13.92
C ALA A 154 -1.23 4.32 -13.27
N ALA A 155 -1.59 3.05 -13.08
CA ALA A 155 -0.71 2.03 -12.52
C ALA A 155 0.54 1.80 -13.37
N ALA A 156 0.40 1.76 -14.70
CA ALA A 156 1.53 1.59 -15.63
C ALA A 156 2.50 2.78 -15.63
N ALA A 157 2.01 3.99 -15.33
CA ALA A 157 2.82 5.21 -15.28
C ALA A 157 3.43 5.48 -13.89
N ALA A 158 3.09 4.68 -12.87
CA ALA A 158 3.54 4.89 -11.50
C ALA A 158 5.06 4.79 -11.39
N PRO A 159 5.78 5.79 -10.83
CA PRO A 159 7.22 5.72 -10.63
C PRO A 159 7.59 4.61 -9.65
N LEU A 160 8.52 3.74 -10.02
CA LEU A 160 8.87 2.55 -9.24
C LEU A 160 10.04 2.75 -8.24
N PRO A 161 11.05 3.60 -8.48
CA PRO A 161 12.16 3.77 -7.54
C PRO A 161 11.67 4.15 -6.13
N GLY A 162 12.14 3.44 -5.11
CA GLY A 162 11.70 3.62 -3.72
C GLY A 162 10.31 3.07 -3.39
N ARG A 163 9.71 2.27 -4.29
CA ARG A 163 8.36 1.70 -4.16
C ARG A 163 8.40 0.17 -4.19
N VAL A 164 8.82 -0.44 -3.10
CA VAL A 164 9.13 -1.88 -3.04
C VAL A 164 7.90 -2.73 -3.37
N LEU A 165 6.79 -2.51 -2.69
CA LEU A 165 5.55 -3.27 -2.91
C LEU A 165 4.82 -2.81 -4.18
N GLY A 166 4.84 -1.50 -4.47
CA GLY A 166 4.32 -0.96 -5.71
C GLY A 166 5.00 -1.56 -6.92
N ALA A 167 6.34 -1.58 -6.94
CA ALA A 167 7.14 -2.15 -8.03
C ALA A 167 6.94 -3.66 -8.17
N ALA A 168 6.93 -4.40 -7.05
CA ALA A 168 6.72 -5.85 -7.08
C ALA A 168 5.34 -6.24 -7.65
N ASN A 169 4.28 -5.49 -7.30
CA ASN A 169 2.95 -5.72 -7.87
C ASN A 169 2.86 -5.25 -9.33
N HIS A 170 3.52 -4.14 -9.69
CA HIS A 170 3.58 -3.64 -11.07
C HIS A 170 4.25 -4.63 -12.02
N ALA A 171 5.23 -5.41 -11.57
CA ALA A 171 5.94 -6.42 -12.36
C ALA A 171 5.10 -7.67 -12.66
N LEU A 172 3.96 -7.86 -12.01
CA LEU A 172 3.09 -9.01 -12.26
C LEU A 172 2.35 -8.87 -13.61
N PRO A 173 2.06 -9.99 -14.28
CA PRO A 173 1.29 -9.96 -15.53
C PRO A 173 -0.07 -9.29 -15.34
N LEU A 174 -0.42 -8.39 -16.28
CA LEU A 174 -1.74 -7.76 -16.29
C LEU A 174 -2.81 -8.78 -16.68
N PRO A 175 -3.89 -8.96 -15.87
CA PRO A 175 -4.97 -9.86 -16.21
C PRO A 175 -5.73 -9.42 -17.48
N GLU A 176 -6.44 -10.37 -18.13
CA GLU A 176 -7.22 -10.06 -19.34
C GLU A 176 -8.60 -9.48 -19.01
N GLN A 177 -9.30 -10.04 -18.01
CA GLN A 177 -10.67 -9.65 -17.68
C GLN A 177 -10.71 -8.26 -17.02
N PRO A 178 -11.66 -7.37 -17.41
CA PRO A 178 -11.73 -6.00 -16.89
C PRO A 178 -11.78 -5.91 -15.35
N LEU A 179 -12.59 -6.74 -14.69
CA LEU A 179 -12.70 -6.73 -13.23
C LEU A 179 -11.39 -7.15 -12.55
N ALA A 180 -10.68 -8.14 -13.09
CA ALA A 180 -9.37 -8.57 -12.61
C ALA A 180 -8.31 -7.48 -12.86
N ARG A 181 -8.36 -6.79 -14.00
CA ARG A 181 -7.51 -5.63 -14.31
C ARG A 181 -7.73 -4.49 -13.32
N LEU A 182 -8.99 -4.18 -13.02
CA LEU A 182 -9.33 -3.15 -12.03
C LEU A 182 -8.76 -3.48 -10.66
N TRP A 183 -8.96 -4.72 -10.17
CA TRP A 183 -8.40 -5.13 -8.89
C TRP A 183 -6.87 -5.10 -8.88
N HIS A 184 -6.23 -5.55 -9.96
CA HIS A 184 -4.78 -5.49 -10.11
C HIS A 184 -4.27 -4.05 -10.08
N ALA A 185 -4.85 -3.15 -10.87
CA ALA A 185 -4.47 -1.73 -10.90
C ALA A 185 -4.71 -1.06 -9.53
N ALA A 186 -5.83 -1.35 -8.86
CA ALA A 186 -6.10 -0.88 -7.50
C ALA A 186 -5.01 -1.35 -6.53
N THR A 187 -4.55 -2.62 -6.66
CA THR A 187 -3.47 -3.17 -5.86
C THR A 187 -2.14 -2.44 -6.10
N VAL A 188 -1.75 -2.22 -7.36
CA VAL A 188 -0.52 -1.50 -7.71
C VAL A 188 -0.55 -0.07 -7.14
N LEU A 189 -1.62 0.68 -7.39
CA LEU A 189 -1.77 2.07 -6.95
C LEU A 189 -1.81 2.17 -5.42
N ARG A 190 -2.50 1.25 -4.77
CA ARG A 190 -2.55 1.16 -3.30
C ARG A 190 -1.18 0.90 -2.69
N GLU A 191 -0.43 -0.09 -3.21
CA GLU A 191 0.90 -0.41 -2.66
C GLU A 191 1.90 0.69 -3.01
N HIS A 192 1.83 1.29 -4.20
CA HIS A 192 2.63 2.46 -4.57
C HIS A 192 2.39 3.64 -3.61
N ARG A 193 1.12 3.95 -3.27
CA ARG A 193 0.79 4.98 -2.28
C ARG A 193 1.27 4.59 -0.88
N GLY A 194 1.10 3.31 -0.51
CA GLY A 194 1.54 2.76 0.77
C GLY A 194 3.04 2.90 1.01
N ASP A 195 3.87 2.56 0.02
CA ASP A 195 5.32 2.77 0.06
C ASP A 195 5.66 4.28 0.24
N GLY A 196 4.90 5.16 -0.42
CA GLY A 196 5.03 6.61 -0.25
C GLY A 196 4.64 7.09 1.15
N HIS A 197 3.62 6.50 1.73
CA HIS A 197 3.20 6.80 3.10
C HIS A 197 4.28 6.40 4.12
N ILE A 198 4.90 5.23 3.93
CA ILE A 198 6.03 4.79 4.75
C ILE A 198 7.19 5.78 4.66
N ALA A 199 7.53 6.24 3.46
CA ALA A 199 8.58 7.25 3.27
C ALA A 199 8.24 8.57 3.98
N ALA A 200 6.98 9.02 3.94
CA ALA A 200 6.52 10.22 4.64
C ALA A 200 6.59 10.06 6.16
N LEU A 201 6.19 8.90 6.70
CA LEU A 201 6.30 8.60 8.13
C LEU A 201 7.76 8.58 8.61
N LEU A 202 8.65 7.92 7.85
CA LEU A 202 10.08 7.87 8.16
C LEU A 202 10.69 9.27 8.17
N ALA A 203 10.38 10.11 7.18
CA ALA A 203 10.85 11.49 7.12
C ALA A 203 10.31 12.34 8.28
N ALA A 204 9.13 12.04 8.79
CA ALA A 204 8.52 12.68 9.94
C ALA A 204 9.02 12.13 11.30
N GLY A 205 9.93 11.15 11.31
CA GLY A 205 10.44 10.52 12.52
C GLY A 205 9.39 9.70 13.30
N ILE A 206 8.37 9.18 12.60
CA ILE A 206 7.31 8.34 13.15
C ILE A 206 7.53 6.88 12.76
N SER A 207 7.74 6.02 13.74
CA SER A 207 7.86 4.57 13.52
C SER A 207 6.52 3.95 13.12
N GLY A 208 6.56 2.75 12.53
CA GLY A 208 5.35 2.05 12.12
C GLY A 208 4.40 1.74 13.27
N ARG A 209 4.92 1.49 14.47
CA ARG A 209 4.12 1.24 15.68
C ARG A 209 3.50 2.56 16.20
N GLU A 210 4.29 3.65 16.24
CA GLU A 210 3.78 4.98 16.60
C GLU A 210 2.70 5.47 15.65
N ALA A 211 2.80 5.18 14.34
CA ALA A 211 1.80 5.56 13.35
C ALA A 211 0.40 5.00 13.66
N HIS A 212 0.31 3.77 14.22
CA HIS A 212 -0.96 3.21 14.66
C HIS A 212 -1.53 3.95 15.87
N VAL A 213 -0.70 4.28 16.87
CA VAL A 213 -1.14 5.03 18.05
C VAL A 213 -1.58 6.44 17.65
N LEU A 214 -0.79 7.11 16.79
CA LEU A 214 -1.13 8.43 16.25
C LEU A 214 -2.48 8.41 15.51
N HIS A 215 -2.72 7.36 14.71
CA HIS A 215 -3.99 7.20 14.02
C HIS A 215 -5.16 6.92 14.97
N ALA A 216 -4.97 6.06 15.97
CA ALA A 216 -5.98 5.76 16.96
C ALA A 216 -6.41 7.01 17.74
N LEU A 217 -5.43 7.81 18.20
CA LEU A 217 -5.70 9.06 18.92
C LEU A 217 -6.42 10.08 18.03
N ALA A 218 -6.03 10.19 16.76
CA ALA A 218 -6.67 11.09 15.81
C ALA A 218 -8.13 10.73 15.50
N ALA A 219 -8.42 9.43 15.41
CA ALA A 219 -9.74 8.92 15.05
C ALA A 219 -10.64 8.64 16.29
N GLY A 220 -10.14 8.85 17.51
CA GLY A 220 -10.86 8.49 18.73
C GLY A 220 -11.13 6.98 18.83
N MET A 221 -10.30 6.16 18.18
CA MET A 221 -10.52 4.71 18.17
C MET A 221 -9.92 4.04 19.40
N PRO A 222 -10.63 3.07 19.98
CA PRO A 222 -10.15 2.38 21.18
C PRO A 222 -8.93 1.51 20.83
N ARG A 223 -7.99 1.41 21.79
CA ARG A 223 -6.79 0.57 21.68
C ARG A 223 -7.10 -0.87 21.26
N GLN A 224 -8.20 -1.41 21.75
CA GLN A 224 -8.64 -2.79 21.50
C GLN A 224 -8.77 -3.12 20.00
N THR A 225 -9.15 -2.13 19.18
CA THR A 225 -9.20 -2.27 17.70
C THR A 225 -7.83 -2.64 17.12
N TYR A 226 -6.76 -2.16 17.73
CA TYR A 226 -5.38 -2.41 17.28
C TYR A 226 -4.74 -3.61 17.99
N ALA A 227 -5.08 -3.87 19.25
CA ALA A 227 -4.45 -4.92 20.03
C ALA A 227 -4.50 -6.28 19.32
N ALA A 228 -5.69 -6.73 18.90
CA ALA A 228 -5.87 -8.00 18.22
C ALA A 228 -5.28 -8.00 16.80
N ALA A 229 -5.47 -6.91 16.04
CA ALA A 229 -5.07 -6.82 14.64
C ALA A 229 -3.56 -6.60 14.44
N ARG A 230 -2.85 -6.06 15.43
CA ARG A 230 -1.45 -5.63 15.32
C ARG A 230 -0.56 -6.11 16.45
N ASP A 231 -1.01 -7.02 17.33
CA ASP A 231 -0.25 -7.55 18.48
C ASP A 231 0.31 -6.44 19.36
N PHE A 232 -0.51 -5.50 19.80
CA PHE A 232 -0.10 -4.54 20.82
C PHE A 232 -0.31 -5.11 22.21
N ALA A 233 0.79 -5.27 22.95
CA ALA A 233 0.74 -5.43 24.40
C ALA A 233 0.36 -4.12 25.09
N ASP A 234 -0.17 -4.19 26.30
CA ASP A 234 -0.64 -3.01 27.06
C ASP A 234 0.49 -2.05 27.40
N ASP A 235 1.61 -2.60 27.82
CA ASP A 235 2.82 -1.86 28.18
C ASP A 235 3.48 -1.22 26.93
N GLU A 236 3.56 -1.93 25.81
CA GLU A 236 4.04 -1.38 24.54
C GLU A 236 3.18 -0.19 24.09
N TRP A 237 1.85 -0.34 24.13
CA TRP A 237 0.96 0.75 23.74
C TRP A 237 1.17 2.00 24.59
N ASN A 238 1.24 1.82 25.93
CA ASN A 238 1.45 2.92 26.85
C ASN A 238 2.80 3.61 26.62
N GLN A 239 3.88 2.85 26.39
CA GLN A 239 5.20 3.39 26.06
C GLN A 239 5.18 4.21 24.76
N LEU A 240 4.44 3.78 23.75
CA LEU A 240 4.28 4.53 22.51
C LEU A 240 3.48 5.82 22.70
N VAL A 241 2.42 5.80 23.53
CA VAL A 241 1.69 7.01 23.90
C VAL A 241 2.64 7.99 24.62
N ASP A 242 3.45 7.51 25.56
CA ASP A 242 4.42 8.34 26.28
C ASP A 242 5.52 8.88 25.34
N THR A 243 5.94 8.11 24.36
CA THR A 243 6.85 8.58 23.31
C THR A 243 6.24 9.71 22.47
N LEU A 244 4.95 9.59 22.07
CA LEU A 244 4.26 10.66 21.36
C LEU A 244 4.07 11.91 22.24
N ARG A 245 3.83 11.74 23.55
CA ARG A 245 3.78 12.85 24.51
C ARG A 245 5.13 13.55 24.63
N ALA A 246 6.23 12.79 24.74
CA ALA A 246 7.58 13.34 24.79
C ALA A 246 7.95 14.11 23.51
N LYS A 247 7.40 13.72 22.35
CA LYS A 247 7.50 14.45 21.10
C LYS A 247 6.56 15.68 21.02
N GLY A 248 5.72 15.91 22.01
CA GLY A 248 4.71 16.99 22.00
C GLY A 248 3.52 16.74 21.07
N LEU A 249 3.35 15.51 20.57
CA LEU A 249 2.31 15.16 19.60
C LEU A 249 1.00 14.70 20.25
N ALA A 250 1.04 14.30 21.51
CA ALA A 250 -0.13 13.84 22.28
C ALA A 250 -0.09 14.39 23.70
N ASP A 251 -1.26 14.45 24.36
CA ASP A 251 -1.44 14.78 25.77
C ASP A 251 -2.52 13.89 26.41
N ALA A 252 -3.06 14.29 27.55
CA ALA A 252 -4.10 13.53 28.25
C ALA A 252 -5.45 13.52 27.51
N SER A 253 -5.68 14.48 26.61
CA SER A 253 -6.94 14.64 25.86
C SER A 253 -6.92 13.99 24.47
N GLY A 254 -5.74 13.56 23.99
CA GLY A 254 -5.56 12.97 22.66
C GLY A 254 -4.38 13.58 21.89
N LEU A 255 -4.57 13.90 20.59
CA LEU A 255 -3.55 14.62 19.85
C LEU A 255 -3.52 16.10 20.24
N THR A 256 -2.31 16.63 20.38
CA THR A 256 -2.10 18.08 20.46
C THR A 256 -2.33 18.73 19.08
N PRO A 257 -2.46 20.07 18.99
CA PRO A 257 -2.48 20.77 17.70
C PRO A 257 -1.27 20.44 16.81
N GLU A 258 -0.09 20.22 17.42
CA GLU A 258 1.12 19.77 16.74
C GLU A 258 0.96 18.37 16.15
N GLY A 259 0.39 17.43 16.92
CA GLY A 259 0.11 16.06 16.47
C GLY A 259 -0.90 16.03 15.30
N VAL A 260 -1.93 16.87 15.37
CA VAL A 260 -2.90 17.01 14.28
C VAL A 260 -2.23 17.56 13.02
N ARG A 261 -1.38 18.60 13.17
CA ARG A 261 -0.64 19.20 12.05
C ARG A 261 0.32 18.18 11.42
N LEU A 262 1.12 17.48 12.22
CA LEU A 262 2.04 16.45 11.72
C LEU A 262 1.30 15.37 10.93
N LYS A 263 0.17 14.89 11.46
CA LYS A 263 -0.65 13.89 10.77
C LYS A 263 -1.11 14.39 9.39
N GLU A 264 -1.60 15.62 9.31
CA GLU A 264 -2.03 16.22 8.05
C GLU A 264 -0.85 16.44 7.08
N GLU A 265 0.32 16.86 7.56
CA GLU A 265 1.54 16.98 6.76
C GLU A 265 1.98 15.63 6.18
N VAL A 266 1.93 14.54 6.96
CA VAL A 266 2.21 13.18 6.49
C VAL A 266 1.22 12.77 5.39
N GLU A 267 -0.07 13.04 5.57
CA GLU A 267 -1.09 12.72 4.55
C GLU A 267 -0.89 13.55 3.26
N GLN A 268 -0.60 14.84 3.39
CA GLN A 268 -0.31 15.70 2.24
C GLN A 268 0.96 15.26 1.51
N GLN A 269 2.00 14.86 2.25
CA GLN A 269 3.21 14.33 1.65
C GLN A 269 2.94 12.99 0.95
N THR A 270 2.11 12.14 1.54
CA THR A 270 1.67 10.88 0.92
C THR A 270 0.95 11.13 -0.41
N ASP A 271 0.04 12.12 -0.44
CA ASP A 271 -0.67 12.48 -1.67
C ASP A 271 0.28 13.05 -2.74
N ARG A 272 1.24 13.92 -2.35
CA ARG A 272 2.29 14.41 -3.26
C ARG A 272 3.11 13.26 -3.86
N LEU A 273 3.47 12.29 -3.03
CA LEU A 273 4.25 11.12 -3.45
C LEU A 273 3.43 10.14 -4.32
N ALA A 274 2.11 10.13 -4.20
CA ALA A 274 1.23 9.30 -5.02
C ALA A 274 0.84 9.97 -6.35
N ALA A 275 0.77 11.30 -6.40
CA ALA A 275 0.29 12.07 -7.54
C ALA A 275 0.97 11.74 -8.88
N PRO A 276 2.30 11.47 -8.95
CA PRO A 276 2.96 11.15 -10.23
C PRO A 276 2.40 9.91 -10.94
N ALA A 277 1.82 8.94 -10.21
CA ALA A 277 1.16 7.78 -10.83
C ALA A 277 -0.01 8.18 -11.73
N TYR A 278 -0.68 9.29 -11.42
CA TYR A 278 -1.84 9.78 -12.17
C TYR A 278 -1.47 10.77 -13.27
N ALA A 279 -0.19 11.09 -13.46
CA ALA A 279 0.26 12.06 -14.47
C ALA A 279 -0.03 11.62 -15.92
N ALA A 280 -0.28 10.33 -16.16
CA ALA A 280 -0.69 9.82 -17.46
C ALA A 280 -2.18 10.05 -17.77
N LEU A 281 -2.95 10.60 -16.84
CA LEU A 281 -4.35 10.95 -17.01
C LEU A 281 -4.49 12.48 -17.08
N THR A 282 -5.35 12.94 -17.96
CA THR A 282 -5.83 14.32 -17.89
C THR A 282 -6.72 14.52 -16.65
N GLU A 283 -6.93 15.77 -16.25
CA GLU A 283 -7.88 16.07 -15.13
C GLU A 283 -9.29 15.55 -15.40
N ALA A 284 -9.72 15.58 -16.65
CA ALA A 284 -11.02 15.06 -17.07
C ALA A 284 -11.08 13.54 -16.90
N GLU A 285 -10.05 12.83 -17.35
CA GLU A 285 -9.94 11.37 -17.20
C GLU A 285 -9.83 10.94 -15.73
N LEU A 286 -9.08 11.68 -14.89
CA LEU A 286 -9.02 11.40 -13.45
C LEU A 286 -10.39 11.57 -12.79
N ARG A 287 -11.12 12.62 -13.14
CA ARG A 287 -12.51 12.82 -12.66
C ARG A 287 -13.44 11.72 -13.16
N GLU A 288 -13.31 11.30 -14.42
CA GLU A 288 -14.09 10.19 -14.99
C GLU A 288 -13.79 8.87 -14.27
N MET A 289 -12.52 8.57 -13.97
CA MET A 289 -12.15 7.41 -13.18
C MET A 289 -12.80 7.43 -11.79
N ILE A 290 -12.76 8.56 -11.10
CA ILE A 290 -13.42 8.76 -9.79
C ILE A 290 -14.93 8.51 -9.89
N GLN A 291 -15.58 9.05 -10.93
CA GLN A 291 -17.02 8.85 -11.17
C GLN A 291 -17.35 7.38 -11.45
N ALA A 292 -16.53 6.69 -12.24
CA ALA A 292 -16.72 5.27 -12.54
C ALA A 292 -16.50 4.38 -11.32
N LEU A 293 -15.54 4.70 -10.45
CA LEU A 293 -15.25 3.97 -9.22
C LEU A 293 -16.34 4.14 -8.14
N ALA A 294 -16.97 5.29 -8.06
CA ALA A 294 -17.88 5.63 -6.96
C ALA A 294 -19.05 4.61 -6.77
N PRO A 295 -19.79 4.17 -7.79
CA PRO A 295 -20.82 3.15 -7.61
C PRO A 295 -20.25 1.78 -7.22
N LEU A 296 -19.06 1.42 -7.70
CA LEU A 296 -18.39 0.17 -7.36
C LEU A 296 -18.00 0.15 -5.89
N THR A 297 -17.40 1.22 -5.41
CA THR A 297 -17.01 1.37 -4.00
C THR A 297 -18.22 1.37 -3.07
N ARG A 298 -19.33 2.01 -3.45
CA ARG A 298 -20.59 1.94 -2.69
C ARG A 298 -21.11 0.51 -2.56
N ALA A 299 -21.09 -0.26 -3.64
CA ALA A 299 -21.51 -1.64 -3.62
C ALA A 299 -20.65 -2.50 -2.67
N VAL A 300 -19.32 -2.31 -2.71
CA VAL A 300 -18.39 -2.99 -1.79
C VAL A 300 -18.63 -2.56 -0.34
N ALA A 301 -18.84 -1.28 -0.07
CA ALA A 301 -19.14 -0.79 1.27
C ALA A 301 -20.47 -1.35 1.79
N ALA A 302 -21.51 -1.38 0.94
CA ALA A 302 -22.82 -1.91 1.28
C ALA A 302 -22.83 -3.42 1.57
N ALA A 303 -21.85 -4.18 1.05
CA ALA A 303 -21.67 -5.59 1.40
C ALA A 303 -21.30 -5.82 2.87
N GLY A 304 -20.80 -4.79 3.58
CA GLY A 304 -20.57 -4.81 5.03
C GLY A 304 -19.44 -5.73 5.49
N GLU A 305 -18.58 -6.22 4.60
CA GLU A 305 -17.52 -7.17 4.92
C GLU A 305 -16.23 -6.48 5.40
N ILE A 306 -15.99 -5.23 4.98
CA ILE A 306 -14.85 -4.43 5.45
C ILE A 306 -15.25 -3.72 6.73
N PRO A 307 -14.55 -3.92 7.86
CA PRO A 307 -14.86 -3.25 9.11
C PRO A 307 -14.77 -1.73 8.98
N LEU A 308 -15.78 -1.00 9.50
CA LEU A 308 -15.80 0.47 9.53
C LEU A 308 -14.69 1.04 10.42
N ASP A 309 -14.36 0.33 11.49
CA ASP A 309 -13.27 0.65 12.40
C ASP A 309 -12.15 -0.37 12.20
N SER A 310 -11.08 0.05 11.52
CA SER A 310 -9.94 -0.81 11.23
C SER A 310 -8.62 -0.05 11.28
N PRO A 311 -7.50 -0.74 11.55
CA PRO A 311 -6.17 -0.12 11.52
C PRO A 311 -5.70 0.31 10.12
N MET A 312 -6.53 0.20 9.09
CA MET A 312 -6.19 0.57 7.71
C MET A 312 -6.37 2.07 7.43
N GLY A 313 -7.02 2.81 8.35
CA GLY A 313 -7.30 4.23 8.14
C GLY A 313 -8.36 4.50 7.07
N LEU A 314 -9.14 3.49 6.70
CA LEU A 314 -10.20 3.58 5.70
C LEU A 314 -11.54 3.85 6.40
N ASP A 315 -12.18 4.97 6.06
CA ASP A 315 -13.54 5.29 6.52
C ASP A 315 -14.52 5.05 5.37
N LEU A 316 -15.40 4.06 5.54
CA LEU A 316 -16.45 3.71 4.56
C LEU A 316 -17.79 4.38 4.84
N ARG A 317 -17.99 5.03 5.99
CA ARG A 317 -19.27 5.67 6.36
C ARG A 317 -19.80 6.62 5.28
N PRO A 318 -18.94 7.49 4.64
CA PRO A 318 -19.41 8.38 3.58
C PRO A 318 -20.00 7.69 2.35
N PHE A 319 -19.77 6.38 2.18
CA PHE A 319 -20.31 5.58 1.07
C PHE A 319 -21.60 4.86 1.40
N LEU A 320 -22.00 4.82 2.69
CA LEU A 320 -23.22 4.15 3.17
C LEU A 320 -24.42 5.10 3.24
N ASP A 321 -24.19 6.41 3.40
CA ASP A 321 -25.22 7.42 3.68
C ASP A 321 -25.90 8.00 2.41
N ARG A 322 -25.81 7.33 1.23
CA ARG A 322 -26.39 7.85 -0.01
C ARG A 322 -27.14 6.79 -0.79
#